data_caf2198149fffa4a95a3c50427871baf
#
_entry.id   caf2198149fffa4a95a3c50427871baf
#
_cell.length_a   1.000
_cell.length_b   1.000
_cell.length_c   1.000
_cell.angle_alpha   90.00
_cell.angle_beta   90.00
_cell.angle_gamma   90.00
#
_symmetry.space_group_name_H-M   'P 1'
#
loop_
_entity.id
_entity.type
_entity.pdbx_description
1 polymer ?
#
loop_
_entity_poly.entity_id
_entity_poly.type
_entity_poly.pdbx_seq_one_letter_code
_entity_poly.pdbx_strand_id
1 'polypeptide(L)'
;GERYIYISPNDNIDSVYSKLRPITNTASFQGFRILASVTGYADHIHSGRYSIDNTGALFTFRNFKNGHPASVHLTVPSMHLMSDLGDVFAKKMQFTKKEFMDAATDSLFLDSLGYKPSNIIAVFIPNTYDFYWDISPREFIRKMTKNYDKFWTPARQQKAKADSLKPMQVMIIASGDNHYL
;
A
#
# COMPACT_ATOMS: atom_id res chain seq x y z
N GLY A 1 11.01 -16.21 11.77
CA GLY A 1 10.57 -15.45 10.63
C GLY A 1 9.65 -14.31 11.06
N GLU A 2 9.59 -13.28 10.24
CA GLU A 2 8.70 -12.15 10.50
C GLU A 2 7.26 -12.61 10.42
N ARG A 3 6.47 -12.21 11.41
CA ARG A 3 5.03 -12.43 11.43
C ARG A 3 4.37 -11.06 11.46
N TYR A 4 3.19 -10.98 10.88
CA TYR A 4 2.45 -9.73 10.79
C TYR A 4 1.05 -9.87 11.37
N ILE A 5 0.56 -8.78 11.94
CA ILE A 5 -0.83 -8.65 12.37
C ILE A 5 -1.45 -7.51 11.58
N TYR A 6 -2.70 -7.70 11.15
CA TYR A 6 -3.43 -6.73 10.35
C TYR A 6 -4.55 -6.15 11.20
N ILE A 7 -4.42 -4.85 11.50
CA ILE A 7 -5.42 -4.14 12.29
C ILE A 7 -6.24 -3.26 11.34
N SER A 8 -7.54 -3.56 11.27
CA SER A 8 -8.49 -2.80 10.45
C SER A 8 -8.98 -1.56 11.19
N PRO A 9 -9.46 -0.52 10.47
CA PRO A 9 -10.04 0.65 11.12
C PRO A 9 -11.22 0.34 12.05
N ASN A 10 -11.89 -0.80 11.85
CA ASN A 10 -13.03 -1.23 12.67
C ASN A 10 -12.63 -2.11 13.86
N ASP A 11 -11.36 -2.41 14.04
CA ASP A 11 -10.90 -3.23 15.16
C ASP A 11 -10.99 -2.47 16.47
N ASN A 12 -11.42 -3.18 17.50
CA ASN A 12 -11.38 -2.70 18.88
C ASN A 12 -10.30 -3.46 19.64
N ILE A 13 -10.14 -3.16 20.94
CA ILE A 13 -9.09 -3.78 21.75
C ILE A 13 -9.26 -5.30 21.82
N ASP A 14 -10.50 -5.79 21.87
CA ASP A 14 -10.75 -7.22 21.97
C ASP A 14 -10.36 -7.94 20.68
N SER A 15 -10.65 -7.34 19.52
CA SER A 15 -10.25 -7.92 18.24
C SER A 15 -8.74 -7.88 18.05
N VAL A 16 -8.07 -6.82 18.54
CA VAL A 16 -6.60 -6.75 18.53
C VAL A 16 -6.02 -7.89 19.36
N TYR A 17 -6.55 -8.10 20.57
CA TYR A 17 -6.08 -9.20 21.41
C TYR A 17 -6.32 -10.56 20.77
N SER A 18 -7.47 -10.76 20.13
CA SER A 18 -7.78 -12.02 19.43
C SER A 18 -6.80 -12.30 18.29
N LYS A 19 -6.37 -11.27 17.59
CA LYS A 19 -5.38 -11.40 16.51
C LYS A 19 -3.97 -11.63 17.04
N LEU A 20 -3.63 -11.01 18.16
CA LEU A 20 -2.29 -11.02 18.71
C LEU A 20 -1.98 -12.32 19.47
N ARG A 21 -2.96 -12.84 20.20
CA ARG A 21 -2.78 -14.00 21.09
C ARG A 21 -2.20 -15.23 20.42
N PRO A 22 -2.67 -15.65 19.22
CA PRO A 22 -2.15 -16.86 18.58
C PRO A 22 -0.70 -16.77 18.11
N ILE A 23 -0.17 -15.56 17.92
CA ILE A 23 1.15 -15.34 17.31
C ILE A 23 2.17 -14.81 18.31
N THR A 24 1.82 -14.70 19.57
CA THR A 24 2.74 -14.28 20.65
C THR A 24 2.75 -15.31 21.76
N ASN A 25 3.84 -15.35 22.53
CA ASN A 25 3.87 -16.17 23.72
C ASN A 25 3.06 -15.52 24.85
N THR A 26 2.75 -16.29 25.90
CA THR A 26 1.90 -15.83 27.00
C THR A 26 2.49 -14.61 27.72
N ALA A 27 3.79 -14.61 27.96
CA ALA A 27 4.44 -13.50 28.66
C ALA A 27 4.38 -12.20 27.86
N SER A 28 4.67 -12.25 26.56
CA SER A 28 4.60 -11.09 25.67
C SER A 28 3.16 -10.60 25.53
N PHE A 29 2.20 -11.51 25.43
CA PHE A 29 0.78 -11.14 25.36
C PHE A 29 0.31 -10.43 26.60
N GLN A 30 0.64 -10.95 27.79
CA GLN A 30 0.27 -10.30 29.05
C GLN A 30 0.98 -8.96 29.21
N GLY A 31 2.24 -8.86 28.81
CA GLY A 31 2.96 -7.58 28.81
C GLY A 31 2.29 -6.54 27.94
N PHE A 32 1.85 -6.95 26.74
CA PHE A 32 1.10 -6.07 25.84
C PHE A 32 -0.20 -5.59 26.49
N ARG A 33 -0.95 -6.50 27.11
CA ARG A 33 -2.22 -6.16 27.76
C ARG A 33 -2.02 -5.15 28.89
N ILE A 34 -0.98 -5.33 29.70
CA ILE A 34 -0.66 -4.41 30.79
C ILE A 34 -0.36 -3.03 30.25
N LEU A 35 0.51 -2.95 29.24
CA LEU A 35 0.88 -1.68 28.61
C LEU A 35 -0.34 -1.00 27.96
N ALA A 36 -1.18 -1.79 27.31
CA ALA A 36 -2.39 -1.27 26.69
C ALA A 36 -3.34 -0.68 27.74
N SER A 37 -3.48 -1.36 28.87
CA SER A 37 -4.36 -0.92 29.95
C SER A 37 -3.89 0.38 30.59
N VAL A 38 -2.59 0.49 30.91
CA VAL A 38 -2.06 1.67 31.61
C VAL A 38 -1.91 2.89 30.72
N THR A 39 -1.88 2.72 29.40
CA THR A 39 -1.70 3.82 28.45
C THR A 39 -2.98 4.26 27.77
N GLY A 40 -4.09 3.56 27.96
CA GLY A 40 -5.35 3.86 27.28
C GLY A 40 -5.32 3.53 25.79
N TYR A 41 -4.53 2.55 25.37
CA TYR A 41 -4.38 2.16 23.97
C TYR A 41 -5.71 1.86 23.29
N ALA A 42 -6.68 1.31 24.03
CA ALA A 42 -8.00 0.95 23.49
C ALA A 42 -8.70 2.12 22.81
N ASP A 43 -8.41 3.36 23.22
CA ASP A 43 -9.01 4.56 22.65
C ASP A 43 -8.20 5.16 21.49
N HIS A 44 -7.06 4.57 21.17
CA HIS A 44 -6.11 5.11 20.19
C HIS A 44 -5.53 4.03 19.29
N ILE A 45 -6.39 3.11 18.84
CA ILE A 45 -5.95 2.02 17.97
C ILE A 45 -5.73 2.56 16.55
N HIS A 46 -4.55 2.32 16.00
CA HIS A 46 -4.20 2.71 14.64
C HIS A 46 -4.22 1.49 13.73
N SER A 47 -4.94 1.59 12.61
CA SER A 47 -4.97 0.52 11.61
C SER A 47 -3.63 0.39 10.89
N GLY A 48 -3.40 -0.79 10.31
CA GLY A 48 -2.19 -1.05 9.54
C GLY A 48 -1.70 -2.47 9.70
N ARG A 49 -0.63 -2.78 8.99
CA ARG A 49 0.09 -4.06 9.10
C ARG A 49 1.29 -3.87 10.01
N TYR A 50 1.30 -4.57 11.12
CA TYR A 50 2.36 -4.45 12.12
C TYR A 50 3.21 -5.70 12.16
N SER A 51 4.53 -5.53 12.23
CA SER A 51 5.46 -6.65 12.36
C SER A 51 5.52 -7.12 13.81
N ILE A 52 5.43 -8.42 14.01
CA ILE A 52 5.63 -9.08 15.29
C ILE A 52 6.91 -9.89 15.18
N ASP A 53 7.97 -9.37 15.74
CA ASP A 53 9.26 -10.05 15.75
C ASP A 53 9.71 -10.34 17.17
N ASN A 54 10.95 -10.78 17.33
CA ASN A 54 11.49 -11.17 18.63
C ASN A 54 12.08 -10.00 19.43
N THR A 55 11.74 -8.76 19.09
CA THR A 55 12.29 -7.57 19.78
C THR A 55 11.64 -7.29 21.13
N GLY A 56 10.59 -8.06 21.49
CA GLY A 56 9.94 -7.97 22.78
C GLY A 56 8.64 -7.17 22.78
N ALA A 57 7.85 -7.38 23.83
CA ALA A 57 6.51 -6.82 23.95
C ALA A 57 6.50 -5.29 23.98
N LEU A 58 7.48 -4.68 24.63
CA LEU A 58 7.55 -3.22 24.75
C LEU A 58 7.74 -2.55 23.39
N PHE A 59 8.64 -3.06 22.56
CA PHE A 59 8.92 -2.51 21.25
C PHE A 59 7.72 -2.68 20.31
N THR A 60 7.14 -3.88 20.30
CA THR A 60 5.93 -4.18 19.54
C THR A 60 4.79 -3.24 19.93
N PHE A 61 4.54 -3.13 21.24
CA PHE A 61 3.48 -2.26 21.75
C PHE A 61 3.71 -0.80 21.35
N ARG A 62 4.93 -0.33 21.41
CA ARG A 62 5.26 1.05 21.03
C ARG A 62 4.91 1.35 19.59
N ASN A 63 5.18 0.41 18.67
CA ASN A 63 4.80 0.57 17.26
C ASN A 63 3.29 0.64 17.07
N PHE A 64 2.55 -0.21 17.77
CA PHE A 64 1.09 -0.19 17.73
C PHE A 64 0.53 1.13 18.26
N LYS A 65 1.01 1.56 19.41
CA LYS A 65 0.53 2.77 20.07
C LYS A 65 0.84 4.03 19.27
N ASN A 66 2.02 4.11 18.67
CA ASN A 66 2.46 5.28 17.92
C ASN A 66 1.98 5.26 16.46
N GLY A 67 1.33 4.19 16.02
CA GLY A 67 0.85 4.08 14.65
C GLY A 67 2.00 4.02 13.64
N HIS A 68 3.02 3.19 13.91
CA HIS A 68 4.14 2.96 12.99
C HIS A 68 4.01 1.57 12.35
N PRO A 69 3.11 1.38 11.37
CA PRO A 69 2.95 0.10 10.70
C PRO A 69 4.11 -0.18 9.75
N ALA A 70 4.28 -1.47 9.44
CA ALA A 70 5.20 -1.90 8.41
C ALA A 70 4.59 -1.67 7.03
N SER A 71 5.40 -1.25 6.06
CA SER A 71 4.93 -1.10 4.69
C SER A 71 4.76 -2.45 4.00
N VAL A 72 3.89 -2.49 3.00
CA VAL A 72 3.71 -3.64 2.10
C VAL A 72 4.51 -3.37 0.84
N HIS A 73 5.35 -4.34 0.44
CA HIS A 73 6.04 -4.29 -0.84
C HIS A 73 5.09 -4.82 -1.91
N LEU A 74 4.55 -3.91 -2.73
CA LEU A 74 3.56 -4.25 -3.74
C LEU A 74 4.22 -4.22 -5.11
N THR A 75 4.25 -5.38 -5.77
CA THR A 75 4.76 -5.48 -7.13
C THR A 75 3.62 -5.24 -8.11
N VAL A 76 3.82 -4.24 -8.96
CA VAL A 76 2.90 -3.92 -10.06
C VAL A 76 3.40 -4.68 -11.28
N PRO A 77 2.66 -5.69 -11.77
CA PRO A 77 3.07 -6.42 -12.96
C PRO A 77 2.72 -5.64 -14.24
N SER A 78 3.30 -6.08 -15.34
CA SER A 78 2.93 -5.54 -16.65
C SER A 78 1.59 -6.16 -17.06
N MET A 79 0.52 -5.38 -16.99
CA MET A 79 -0.83 -5.81 -17.32
C MET A 79 -1.54 -4.74 -18.14
N HIS A 80 -2.46 -5.18 -19.00
CA HIS A 80 -3.19 -4.30 -19.91
C HIS A 80 -4.59 -3.92 -19.46
N LEU A 81 -5.11 -4.61 -18.43
CA LEU A 81 -6.47 -4.38 -17.92
C LEU A 81 -6.44 -3.94 -16.47
N MET A 82 -7.17 -2.87 -16.16
CA MET A 82 -7.32 -2.39 -14.78
C MET A 82 -7.92 -3.45 -13.87
N SER A 83 -8.86 -4.26 -14.37
CA SER A 83 -9.47 -5.31 -13.57
C SER A 83 -8.46 -6.38 -13.13
N ASP A 84 -7.47 -6.69 -13.98
CA ASP A 84 -6.41 -7.63 -13.63
C ASP A 84 -5.47 -7.04 -12.58
N LEU A 85 -5.16 -5.75 -12.69
CA LEU A 85 -4.40 -5.05 -11.64
C LEU A 85 -5.17 -5.05 -10.33
N GLY A 86 -6.48 -4.82 -10.39
CA GLY A 86 -7.34 -4.86 -9.21
C GLY A 86 -7.28 -6.21 -8.49
N ASP A 87 -7.24 -7.31 -9.22
CA ASP A 87 -7.10 -8.65 -8.65
C ASP A 87 -5.76 -8.79 -7.92
N VAL A 88 -4.68 -8.31 -8.51
CA VAL A 88 -3.34 -8.36 -7.91
C VAL A 88 -3.29 -7.54 -6.63
N PHE A 89 -3.78 -6.30 -6.68
CA PHE A 89 -3.70 -5.38 -5.54
C PHE A 89 -4.57 -5.84 -4.37
N ALA A 90 -5.77 -6.36 -4.66
CA ALA A 90 -6.70 -6.80 -3.63
C ALA A 90 -6.14 -7.97 -2.79
N LYS A 91 -5.21 -8.74 -3.32
CA LYS A 91 -4.56 -9.83 -2.56
C LYS A 91 -3.61 -9.34 -1.48
N LYS A 92 -3.07 -8.13 -1.63
CA LYS A 92 -2.04 -7.61 -0.74
C LYS A 92 -2.53 -6.43 0.12
N MET A 93 -3.52 -5.70 -0.35
CA MET A 93 -4.00 -4.48 0.30
C MET A 93 -5.31 -4.72 1.04
N GLN A 94 -5.68 -3.81 1.93
CA GLN A 94 -6.95 -3.90 2.64
C GLN A 94 -8.14 -3.65 1.71
N PHE A 95 -8.01 -2.71 0.78
CA PHE A 95 -9.11 -2.40 -0.11
C PHE A 95 -9.47 -3.59 -0.99
N THR A 96 -10.74 -3.68 -1.34
CA THR A 96 -11.24 -4.73 -2.23
C THR A 96 -11.02 -4.34 -3.68
N LYS A 97 -11.11 -5.33 -4.58
CA LYS A 97 -11.09 -5.07 -6.02
C LYS A 97 -12.17 -4.07 -6.41
N LYS A 98 -13.39 -4.23 -5.85
CA LYS A 98 -14.50 -3.32 -6.15
C LYS A 98 -14.16 -1.89 -5.74
N GLU A 99 -13.64 -1.71 -4.55
CA GLU A 99 -13.25 -0.37 -4.07
C GLU A 99 -12.18 0.25 -4.95
N PHE A 100 -11.20 -0.53 -5.36
CA PHE A 100 -10.16 -0.07 -6.28
C PHE A 100 -10.76 0.31 -7.63
N MET A 101 -11.60 -0.56 -8.20
CA MET A 101 -12.22 -0.29 -9.50
C MET A 101 -13.17 0.89 -9.47
N ASP A 102 -13.90 1.09 -8.38
CA ASP A 102 -14.75 2.26 -8.21
C ASP A 102 -13.93 3.56 -8.30
N ALA A 103 -12.76 3.59 -7.66
CA ALA A 103 -11.87 4.74 -7.74
C ALA A 103 -11.23 4.89 -9.13
N ALA A 104 -10.82 3.77 -9.73
CA ALA A 104 -10.13 3.76 -11.03
C ALA A 104 -11.07 4.06 -12.21
N THR A 105 -12.38 4.08 -11.99
CA THR A 105 -13.40 4.42 -12.99
C THR A 105 -14.20 5.68 -12.63
N ASP A 106 -13.85 6.34 -11.52
CA ASP A 106 -14.51 7.56 -11.08
C ASP A 106 -13.97 8.75 -11.90
N SER A 107 -14.75 9.18 -12.90
CA SER A 107 -14.33 10.22 -13.84
C SER A 107 -14.01 11.55 -13.16
N LEU A 108 -14.79 11.94 -12.15
CA LEU A 108 -14.57 13.21 -11.44
C LEU A 108 -13.26 13.16 -10.62
N PHE A 109 -13.05 12.05 -9.94
CA PHE A 109 -11.82 11.87 -9.18
C PHE A 109 -10.59 11.86 -10.08
N LEU A 110 -10.63 11.07 -11.16
CA LEU A 110 -9.51 10.96 -12.09
C LEU A 110 -9.24 12.29 -12.82
N ASP A 111 -10.30 13.02 -13.16
CA ASP A 111 -10.16 14.32 -13.81
C ASP A 111 -9.40 15.29 -12.91
N SER A 112 -9.61 15.25 -11.60
CA SER A 112 -8.87 16.08 -10.65
C SER A 112 -7.37 15.79 -10.64
N LEU A 113 -6.97 14.61 -11.11
CA LEU A 113 -5.56 14.20 -11.24
C LEU A 113 -5.02 14.40 -12.66
N GLY A 114 -5.86 14.83 -13.59
CA GLY A 114 -5.49 15.00 -14.99
C GLY A 114 -5.63 13.75 -15.83
N TYR A 115 -6.45 12.79 -15.40
CA TYR A 115 -6.61 11.50 -16.07
C TYR A 115 -8.07 11.17 -16.33
N LYS A 116 -8.27 10.09 -17.10
CA LYS A 116 -9.58 9.53 -17.44
C LYS A 116 -9.57 8.04 -17.18
N PRO A 117 -10.74 7.39 -17.04
CA PRO A 117 -10.80 5.93 -16.92
C PRO A 117 -10.09 5.20 -18.07
N SER A 118 -10.05 5.79 -19.25
CA SER A 118 -9.44 5.19 -20.43
C SER A 118 -7.91 5.23 -20.41
N ASN A 119 -7.28 6.10 -19.61
CA ASN A 119 -5.82 6.27 -19.65
C ASN A 119 -5.14 6.15 -18.28
N ILE A 120 -5.89 5.99 -17.20
CA ILE A 120 -5.28 5.90 -15.85
C ILE A 120 -4.34 4.71 -15.71
N ILE A 121 -4.55 3.66 -16.49
CA ILE A 121 -3.69 2.47 -16.45
C ILE A 121 -2.22 2.82 -16.73
N ALA A 122 -1.97 3.88 -17.47
CA ALA A 122 -0.62 4.31 -17.83
C ALA A 122 0.25 4.66 -16.63
N VAL A 123 -0.35 5.03 -15.48
CA VAL A 123 0.42 5.41 -14.29
C VAL A 123 0.96 4.20 -13.53
N PHE A 124 0.45 3.00 -13.81
CA PHE A 124 0.86 1.78 -13.12
C PHE A 124 2.10 1.19 -13.81
N ILE A 125 3.23 1.86 -13.62
CA ILE A 125 4.51 1.42 -14.18
C ILE A 125 4.95 0.15 -13.46
N PRO A 126 5.28 -0.94 -14.19
CA PRO A 126 5.76 -2.17 -13.56
C PRO A 126 7.00 -1.92 -12.70
N ASN A 127 6.85 -2.18 -11.42
CA ASN A 127 7.90 -2.02 -10.42
C ASN A 127 7.39 -2.53 -9.07
N THR A 128 8.24 -2.48 -8.05
CA THR A 128 7.84 -2.76 -6.68
C THR A 128 7.81 -1.44 -5.91
N TYR A 129 6.69 -1.20 -5.25
CA TYR A 129 6.43 0.03 -4.50
C TYR A 129 6.09 -0.31 -3.07
N ASP A 130 6.33 0.63 -2.15
CA ASP A 130 5.99 0.48 -0.75
C ASP A 130 4.75 1.31 -0.42
N PHE A 131 3.75 0.64 0.15
CA PHE A 131 2.52 1.28 0.61
C PHE A 131 2.15 0.77 1.99
N TYR A 132 1.43 1.56 2.75
CA TYR A 132 0.78 1.06 3.95
C TYR A 132 -0.43 0.21 3.53
N TRP A 133 -0.62 -0.90 4.25
CA TRP A 133 -1.65 -1.89 3.93
C TRP A 133 -3.06 -1.29 3.84
N ASP A 134 -3.37 -0.33 4.71
CA ASP A 134 -4.69 0.28 4.83
C ASP A 134 -4.88 1.55 4.01
N ILE A 135 -3.98 1.81 3.07
CA ILE A 135 -4.11 2.97 2.17
C ILE A 135 -5.44 2.89 1.42
N SER A 136 -6.15 4.03 1.29
CA SER A 136 -7.38 4.07 0.52
C SER A 136 -7.09 3.92 -0.97
N PRO A 137 -8.05 3.41 -1.76
CA PRO A 137 -7.86 3.31 -3.21
C PRO A 137 -7.54 4.65 -3.87
N ARG A 138 -8.17 5.72 -3.43
CA ARG A 138 -7.91 7.06 -3.98
C ARG A 138 -6.50 7.54 -3.68
N GLU A 139 -6.04 7.38 -2.44
CA GLU A 139 -4.66 7.75 -2.08
C GLU A 139 -3.64 6.87 -2.80
N PHE A 140 -3.96 5.59 -2.99
CA PHE A 140 -3.14 4.68 -3.75
C PHE A 140 -2.95 5.19 -5.18
N ILE A 141 -4.04 5.54 -5.85
CA ILE A 141 -3.99 6.08 -7.21
C ILE A 141 -3.25 7.42 -7.25
N ARG A 142 -3.49 8.31 -6.26
CA ARG A 142 -2.75 9.58 -6.19
C ARG A 142 -1.24 9.37 -6.10
N LYS A 143 -0.80 8.41 -5.28
CA LYS A 143 0.62 8.10 -5.15
C LYS A 143 1.19 7.53 -6.44
N MET A 144 0.41 6.70 -7.13
CA MET A 144 0.83 6.17 -8.43
C MET A 144 0.97 7.28 -9.47
N THR A 145 0.07 8.26 -9.49
CA THR A 145 0.21 9.41 -10.40
C THR A 145 1.45 10.23 -10.09
N LYS A 146 1.77 10.43 -8.81
CA LYS A 146 3.00 11.12 -8.40
C LYS A 146 4.25 10.36 -8.83
N ASN A 147 4.25 9.05 -8.70
CA ASN A 147 5.35 8.20 -9.16
C ASN A 147 5.51 8.27 -10.67
N TYR A 148 4.40 8.30 -11.39
CA TYR A 148 4.39 8.46 -12.83
C TYR A 148 5.03 9.79 -13.24
N ASP A 149 4.67 10.88 -12.58
CA ASP A 149 5.23 12.21 -12.85
C ASP A 149 6.75 12.23 -12.60
N LYS A 150 7.20 11.57 -11.54
CA LYS A 150 8.63 11.45 -11.24
C LYS A 150 9.37 10.61 -12.28
N PHE A 151 8.71 9.60 -12.84
CA PHE A 151 9.29 8.78 -13.89
C PHE A 151 9.60 9.62 -15.14
N TRP A 152 8.72 10.57 -15.47
CA TRP A 152 8.88 11.39 -16.68
C TRP A 152 9.83 12.55 -16.43
N THR A 153 11.14 12.22 -16.44
CA THR A 153 12.19 13.24 -16.41
C THR A 153 12.25 13.97 -17.76
N PRO A 154 12.83 15.17 -17.80
CA PRO A 154 13.03 15.87 -19.06
C PRO A 154 13.77 15.03 -20.12
N ALA A 155 14.76 14.24 -19.69
CA ALA A 155 15.51 13.36 -20.59
C ALA A 155 14.62 12.28 -21.21
N ARG A 156 13.74 11.66 -20.41
CA ARG A 156 12.81 10.63 -20.91
C ARG A 156 11.75 11.22 -21.85
N GLN A 157 11.23 12.39 -21.53
CA GLN A 157 10.28 13.11 -22.39
C GLN A 157 10.90 13.44 -23.73
N GLN A 158 12.13 13.91 -23.71
CA GLN A 158 12.85 14.28 -24.93
C GLN A 158 13.13 13.05 -25.79
N LYS A 159 13.52 11.94 -25.20
CA LYS A 159 13.74 10.68 -25.90
C LYS A 159 12.46 10.18 -26.56
N ALA A 160 11.34 10.22 -25.86
CA ALA A 160 10.05 9.80 -26.40
C ALA A 160 9.69 10.64 -27.65
N LYS A 161 9.90 11.93 -27.58
CA LYS A 161 9.65 12.85 -28.69
C LYS A 161 10.58 12.59 -29.88
N ALA A 162 11.86 12.37 -29.60
CA ALA A 162 12.87 12.12 -30.64
C ALA A 162 12.63 10.80 -31.39
N ASP A 163 12.20 9.76 -30.63
CA ASP A 163 11.94 8.44 -31.19
C ASP A 163 10.52 8.32 -31.75
N SER A 164 9.72 9.39 -31.71
CA SER A 164 8.32 9.41 -32.15
C SER A 164 7.46 8.35 -31.42
N LEU A 165 7.85 7.99 -30.22
CA LEU A 165 7.10 7.04 -29.39
C LEU A 165 6.10 7.77 -28.50
N LYS A 166 4.96 7.12 -28.21
CA LYS A 166 4.05 7.61 -27.19
C LYS A 166 4.68 7.40 -25.81
N PRO A 167 4.39 8.26 -24.81
CA PRO A 167 4.94 8.13 -23.46
C PRO A 167 4.80 6.72 -22.88
N MET A 168 3.66 6.09 -23.08
CA MET A 168 3.41 4.73 -22.56
C MET A 168 4.38 3.70 -23.14
N GLN A 169 4.71 3.82 -24.42
CA GLN A 169 5.66 2.91 -25.07
C GLN A 169 7.06 3.06 -24.49
N VAL A 170 7.47 4.29 -24.21
CA VAL A 170 8.76 4.56 -23.57
C VAL A 170 8.80 3.99 -22.17
N MET A 171 7.71 4.11 -21.42
CA MET A 171 7.62 3.53 -20.07
C MET A 171 7.79 2.02 -20.08
N ILE A 172 7.13 1.33 -21.00
CA ILE A 172 7.23 -0.13 -21.12
C ILE A 172 8.66 -0.54 -21.43
N ILE A 173 9.32 0.15 -22.35
CA ILE A 173 10.72 -0.12 -22.70
C ILE A 173 11.63 0.12 -21.51
N ALA A 174 11.48 1.24 -20.82
CA ALA A 174 12.31 1.58 -19.67
C ALA A 174 12.12 0.59 -18.51
N SER A 175 10.88 0.15 -18.27
CA SER A 175 10.58 -0.84 -17.23
C SER A 175 11.18 -2.21 -17.56
N GLY A 176 11.22 -2.58 -18.82
CA GLY A 176 11.82 -3.84 -19.26
C GLY A 176 13.33 -3.87 -19.09
N ASP A 177 13.97 -2.71 -19.14
CA ASP A 177 15.42 -2.59 -19.01
C ASP A 177 15.90 -2.57 -17.56
N ASN A 178 15.12 -2.59 -16.49
CA ASN A 178 15.36 -2.07 -15.43
C ASN A 178 14.89 -2.04 -14.26
N HIS A 179 14.90 -1.77 -13.67
CA HIS A 179 15.44 -1.76 -12.61
C HIS A 179 15.33 -0.53 -11.89
N TYR A 180 14.80 -0.06 -11.49
CA TYR A 180 14.44 0.78 -11.21
C TYR A 180 14.00 1.48 -10.57
N LEU A 181 13.99 1.31 -10.49
CA LEU A 181 13.49 2.36 -10.23
C LEU A 181 13.34 2.70 -8.85
#